data_1966436c3efc378a1f75514608d8ed65
#
_entry.id   1966436c3efc378a1f75514608d8ed65
#
_cell.length_a   1.000
_cell.length_b   1.000
_cell.length_c   1.000
_cell.angle_alpha   90.00
_cell.angle_beta   90.00
_cell.angle_gamma   90.00
#
_symmetry.space_group_name_H-M   'P 1'
#
loop_
_entity.id
_entity.type
_entity.pdbx_description
1 polymer ?
#
loop_
_entity_poly.entity_id
_entity_poly.type
_entity_poly.pdbx_seq_one_letter_code
_entity_poly.pdbx_strand_id
1 'polypeptide(L)'
;QLVAQHYGHSTKVPSLVLGCERSNPGIHKNYSMLYSSHISWSSPTAPTPLELYPAMAFDRLFKGEGERGDRGVLDAVLEEASRFRGRISTIDQQKLDEYLNSVREVELRLELASKHGELQGWRPNLNKPNVPRPPDGIPQNLADHMRLMCDILVLAFQTDATRVCTLKLNNDHSYLQFPHLNVEVGHHELSHSDRGRMSPDWLKVNQFFLEQFAYIARRLDAIQEGERTALDNSALIYLSSMQTGGHDANNLPCVIVGGGGGRLQGGRVLDYANGPNRKMCSLYLSLLDKFGIRLEEFGDSNEHLAEV
;
A
#
# COMPACT_ATOMS: atom_id res chain seq x y z
N GLN A 1 3.06 -2.54 -7.43
CA GLN A 1 2.21 -3.06 -8.52
C GLN A 1 2.92 -4.09 -9.41
N LEU A 2 4.23 -4.02 -9.63
CA LEU A 2 4.96 -5.06 -10.39
C LEU A 2 4.75 -6.47 -9.83
N VAL A 3 4.82 -6.61 -8.50
CA VAL A 3 4.51 -7.90 -7.83
C VAL A 3 3.05 -8.31 -8.09
N ALA A 4 2.12 -7.35 -8.05
CA ALA A 4 0.71 -7.61 -8.33
C ALA A 4 0.46 -8.00 -9.80
N GLN A 5 1.17 -7.41 -10.74
CA GLN A 5 1.12 -7.79 -12.16
C GLN A 5 1.64 -9.21 -12.39
N HIS A 6 2.66 -9.62 -11.63
CA HIS A 6 3.27 -10.94 -11.77
C HIS A 6 2.44 -12.05 -11.10
N TYR A 7 1.97 -11.82 -9.87
CA TYR A 7 1.28 -12.84 -9.06
C TYR A 7 -0.22 -12.63 -8.90
N GLY A 8 -0.74 -11.46 -9.26
CA GLY A 8 -2.13 -11.09 -8.98
C GLY A 8 -3.19 -11.94 -9.70
N HIS A 9 -2.78 -12.65 -10.75
CA HIS A 9 -3.66 -13.61 -11.44
C HIS A 9 -3.98 -14.86 -10.60
N SER A 10 -3.22 -15.11 -9.53
CA SER A 10 -3.41 -16.26 -8.64
C SER A 10 -4.37 -15.99 -7.49
N THR A 11 -4.86 -14.75 -7.35
CA THR A 11 -5.71 -14.35 -6.23
C THR A 11 -6.94 -13.59 -6.71
N LYS A 12 -8.00 -13.54 -5.89
CA LYS A 12 -9.24 -12.83 -6.19
C LYS A 12 -9.02 -11.33 -6.39
N VAL A 13 -8.13 -10.74 -5.59
CA VAL A 13 -7.75 -9.33 -5.67
C VAL A 13 -6.26 -9.26 -5.98
N PRO A 14 -5.83 -8.77 -7.14
CA PRO A 14 -4.43 -8.73 -7.52
C PRO A 14 -3.55 -7.94 -6.55
N SER A 15 -4.07 -6.84 -6.02
CA SER A 15 -3.45 -6.07 -4.93
C SER A 15 -4.50 -5.35 -4.12
N LEU A 16 -4.23 -5.18 -2.82
CA LEU A 16 -5.03 -4.38 -1.91
C LEU A 16 -4.25 -3.11 -1.54
N VAL A 17 -4.78 -1.95 -1.90
CA VAL A 17 -4.13 -0.66 -1.66
C VAL A 17 -4.98 0.12 -0.68
N LEU A 18 -4.53 0.19 0.57
CA LEU A 18 -5.23 0.77 1.70
C LEU A 18 -4.59 2.08 2.14
N GLY A 19 -5.42 2.98 2.67
CA GLY A 19 -4.97 4.22 3.28
C GLY A 19 -5.81 4.60 4.49
N CYS A 20 -5.25 5.43 5.36
CA CYS A 20 -5.95 5.95 6.55
C CYS A 20 -6.22 7.45 6.47
N GLU A 21 -5.72 8.11 5.44
CA GLU A 21 -5.90 9.54 5.21
C GLU A 21 -6.25 9.81 3.75
N ARG A 22 -7.16 10.74 3.50
CA ARG A 22 -7.58 11.14 2.16
C ARG A 22 -6.43 11.77 1.39
N SER A 23 -6.39 11.53 0.07
CA SER A 23 -5.47 12.22 -0.82
C SER A 23 -5.72 13.73 -0.81
N ASN A 24 -4.65 14.49 -0.85
CA ASN A 24 -4.74 15.94 -1.03
C ASN A 24 -4.55 16.26 -2.53
N PRO A 25 -5.58 16.76 -3.23
CA PRO A 25 -5.50 17.04 -4.67
C PRO A 25 -4.86 18.40 -4.98
N GLY A 26 -3.93 18.87 -4.18
CA GLY A 26 -3.29 20.16 -4.36
C GLY A 26 -1.95 20.10 -5.11
N ILE A 27 -1.34 21.26 -5.29
CA ILE A 27 0.04 21.44 -5.74
C ILE A 27 0.81 22.16 -4.61
N HIS A 28 1.98 21.62 -4.25
CA HIS A 28 2.86 22.22 -3.29
C HIS A 28 4.27 22.30 -3.89
N LYS A 29 4.89 23.50 -3.89
CA LYS A 29 6.23 23.73 -4.45
C LYS A 29 6.40 23.14 -5.87
N ASN A 30 5.42 23.31 -6.73
CA ASN A 30 5.36 22.80 -8.11
C ASN A 30 5.24 21.25 -8.24
N TYR A 31 5.00 20.51 -7.15
CA TYR A 31 4.75 19.07 -7.17
C TYR A 31 3.29 18.76 -6.89
N SER A 32 2.75 17.77 -7.58
CA SER A 32 1.43 17.23 -7.25
C SER A 32 1.44 16.58 -5.88
N MET A 33 0.46 16.91 -5.04
CA MET A 33 0.28 16.30 -3.73
C MET A 33 -0.15 14.82 -3.80
N LEU A 34 -0.40 14.30 -4.99
CA LEU A 34 -0.57 12.86 -5.22
C LEU A 34 0.68 12.07 -4.83
N TYR A 35 1.88 12.63 -5.03
CA TYR A 35 3.13 11.99 -4.59
C TYR A 35 3.24 11.89 -3.07
N SER A 36 2.63 12.80 -2.32
CA SER A 36 2.60 12.73 -0.86
C SER A 36 1.58 11.74 -0.32
N SER A 37 0.54 11.42 -1.11
CA SER A 37 -0.59 10.59 -0.67
C SER A 37 -0.61 9.18 -1.24
N HIS A 38 0.21 8.86 -2.24
CA HIS A 38 0.24 7.53 -2.87
C HIS A 38 1.64 6.93 -2.89
N ILE A 39 1.73 5.65 -2.53
CA ILE A 39 2.96 4.85 -2.58
C ILE A 39 2.86 3.68 -3.56
N SER A 40 1.67 3.44 -4.10
CA SER A 40 1.40 2.40 -5.07
C SER A 40 0.96 3.02 -6.39
N TRP A 41 1.63 2.66 -7.48
CA TRP A 41 1.44 3.25 -8.81
C TRP A 41 1.28 2.14 -9.86
N SER A 42 0.23 2.22 -10.64
CA SER A 42 -0.06 1.29 -11.74
C SER A 42 0.79 1.55 -12.98
N SER A 43 1.22 2.79 -13.15
CA SER A 43 2.17 3.23 -14.17
C SER A 43 3.03 4.38 -13.60
N PRO A 44 4.06 4.86 -14.34
CA PRO A 44 4.88 6.00 -13.88
C PRO A 44 4.10 7.27 -13.53
N THR A 45 2.90 7.43 -14.07
CA THR A 45 2.08 8.65 -13.90
C THR A 45 0.72 8.40 -13.27
N ALA A 46 0.30 7.14 -13.09
CA ALA A 46 -1.03 6.81 -12.57
C ALA A 46 -0.92 6.16 -11.17
N PRO A 47 -1.32 6.87 -10.11
CA PRO A 47 -1.38 6.29 -8.77
C PRO A 47 -2.52 5.26 -8.71
N THR A 48 -2.29 4.18 -7.98
CA THR A 48 -3.36 3.23 -7.67
C THR A 48 -4.30 3.84 -6.63
N PRO A 49 -5.62 3.83 -6.84
CA PRO A 49 -6.57 4.38 -5.89
C PRO A 49 -6.42 3.78 -4.49
N LEU A 50 -6.47 4.64 -3.48
CA LEU A 50 -6.45 4.26 -2.07
C LEU A 50 -7.86 3.92 -1.58
N GLU A 51 -8.02 2.73 -1.01
CA GLU A 51 -9.24 2.40 -0.30
C GLU A 51 -9.16 2.88 1.15
N LEU A 52 -10.05 3.78 1.53
CA LEU A 52 -10.10 4.41 2.86
C LEU A 52 -11.22 3.86 3.72
N TYR A 53 -12.21 3.22 3.11
CA TYR A 53 -13.42 2.74 3.75
C TYR A 53 -13.27 1.26 4.13
N PRO A 54 -13.20 0.92 5.42
CA PRO A 54 -13.02 -0.47 5.84
C PRO A 54 -14.08 -1.42 5.29
N ALA A 55 -15.35 -0.97 5.24
CA ALA A 55 -16.44 -1.75 4.70
C ALA A 55 -16.26 -2.06 3.21
N MET A 56 -15.80 -1.08 2.42
CA MET A 56 -15.56 -1.27 0.99
C MET A 56 -14.34 -2.17 0.74
N ALA A 57 -13.28 -2.02 1.52
CA ALA A 57 -12.13 -2.91 1.48
C ALA A 57 -12.52 -4.36 1.79
N PHE A 58 -13.36 -4.56 2.82
CA PHE A 58 -13.92 -5.86 3.18
C PHE A 58 -14.80 -6.44 2.06
N ASP A 59 -15.71 -5.64 1.53
CA ASP A 59 -16.59 -6.05 0.44
C ASP A 59 -15.80 -6.46 -0.80
N ARG A 60 -14.72 -5.76 -1.13
CA ARG A 60 -13.83 -6.10 -2.25
C ARG A 60 -13.20 -7.48 -2.09
N LEU A 61 -12.87 -7.88 -0.86
CA LEU A 61 -12.30 -9.19 -0.56
C LEU A 61 -13.35 -10.31 -0.62
N PHE A 62 -14.57 -10.06 -0.14
CA PHE A 62 -15.50 -11.13 0.20
C PHE A 62 -16.84 -11.14 -0.55
N LYS A 63 -17.27 -10.01 -1.18
CA LYS A 63 -18.48 -10.03 -2.01
C LYS A 63 -18.29 -10.87 -3.28
N GLY A 64 -19.32 -11.65 -3.62
CA GLY A 64 -19.38 -12.43 -4.84
C GLY A 64 -19.56 -11.56 -6.10
N GLU A 65 -19.24 -12.11 -7.27
CA GLU A 65 -19.34 -11.39 -8.56
C GLU A 65 -20.78 -11.00 -8.93
N GLY A 66 -21.80 -11.74 -8.45
CA GLY A 66 -23.20 -11.44 -8.73
C GLY A 66 -23.77 -10.23 -7.99
N GLU A 67 -23.06 -9.71 -6.99
CA GLU A 67 -23.47 -8.54 -6.19
C GLU A 67 -22.81 -7.24 -6.67
N ARG A 68 -21.98 -7.27 -7.70
CA ARG A 68 -21.27 -6.12 -8.26
C ARG A 68 -22.06 -5.51 -9.43
N GLY A 69 -22.98 -4.59 -9.11
CA GLY A 69 -23.75 -3.82 -10.10
C GLY A 69 -22.97 -2.77 -10.92
N ASP A 70 -21.62 -2.82 -10.93
CA ASP A 70 -20.80 -1.67 -11.30
C ASP A 70 -20.27 -1.64 -12.76
N ARG A 71 -20.46 -2.71 -13.55
CA ARG A 71 -19.97 -2.72 -14.95
C ARG A 71 -20.58 -1.60 -15.81
N GLY A 72 -21.89 -1.39 -15.75
CA GLY A 72 -22.55 -0.38 -16.55
C GLY A 72 -22.22 1.07 -16.19
N VAL A 73 -21.74 1.31 -14.96
CA VAL A 73 -21.34 2.65 -14.52
C VAL A 73 -19.96 3.01 -15.08
N LEU A 74 -19.03 2.07 -15.14
CA LEU A 74 -17.69 2.29 -15.68
C LEU A 74 -17.73 2.54 -17.19
N ASP A 75 -18.53 1.78 -17.93
CA ASP A 75 -18.72 1.99 -19.37
C ASP A 75 -19.30 3.38 -19.66
N ALA A 76 -20.27 3.83 -18.89
CA ALA A 76 -20.86 5.17 -19.02
C ALA A 76 -19.85 6.29 -18.72
N VAL A 77 -19.00 6.11 -17.70
CA VAL A 77 -17.94 7.07 -17.36
C VAL A 77 -16.90 7.17 -18.46
N LEU A 78 -16.48 6.03 -19.05
CA LEU A 78 -15.52 6.00 -20.16
C LEU A 78 -16.07 6.68 -21.42
N GLU A 79 -17.34 6.46 -21.73
CA GLU A 79 -18.02 7.08 -22.88
C GLU A 79 -18.14 8.60 -22.69
N GLU A 80 -18.55 9.06 -21.52
CA GLU A 80 -18.68 10.49 -21.21
C GLU A 80 -17.30 11.19 -21.21
N ALA A 81 -16.29 10.57 -20.64
CA ALA A 81 -14.93 11.09 -20.63
C ALA A 81 -14.34 11.20 -22.05
N SER A 82 -14.60 10.22 -22.91
CA SER A 82 -14.17 10.26 -24.32
C SER A 82 -14.82 11.43 -25.09
N ARG A 83 -16.09 11.72 -24.82
CA ARG A 83 -16.79 12.87 -25.41
C ARG A 83 -16.23 14.22 -24.91
N PHE A 84 -15.74 14.24 -23.68
CA PHE A 84 -15.25 15.46 -23.05
C PHE A 84 -13.81 15.80 -23.47
N ARG A 85 -13.00 14.77 -23.82
CA ARG A 85 -11.58 14.90 -24.18
C ARG A 85 -11.29 15.94 -25.27
N GLY A 86 -12.10 16.00 -26.31
CA GLY A 86 -11.94 16.94 -27.43
C GLY A 86 -12.24 18.41 -27.09
N ARG A 87 -12.67 18.71 -25.86
CA ARG A 87 -13.18 20.03 -25.43
C ARG A 87 -12.34 20.68 -24.33
N ILE A 88 -11.25 20.05 -23.94
CA ILE A 88 -10.40 20.48 -22.81
C ILE A 88 -8.96 20.75 -23.28
N SER A 89 -8.20 21.47 -22.43
CA SER A 89 -6.80 21.79 -22.71
C SER A 89 -5.92 20.52 -22.75
N THR A 90 -4.75 20.61 -23.38
CA THR A 90 -3.78 19.49 -23.45
C THR A 90 -3.38 18.99 -22.07
N ILE A 91 -3.24 19.89 -21.10
CA ILE A 91 -2.89 19.54 -19.70
C ILE A 91 -4.06 18.77 -19.04
N ASP A 92 -5.29 19.22 -19.30
CA ASP A 92 -6.46 18.54 -18.75
C ASP A 92 -6.74 17.21 -19.47
N GLN A 93 -6.35 17.08 -20.75
CA GLN A 93 -6.37 15.80 -21.45
C GLN A 93 -5.42 14.77 -20.79
N GLN A 94 -4.23 15.19 -20.37
CA GLN A 94 -3.31 14.33 -19.64
C GLN A 94 -3.92 13.84 -18.32
N LYS A 95 -4.53 14.74 -17.54
CA LYS A 95 -5.21 14.39 -16.30
C LYS A 95 -6.41 13.45 -16.53
N LEU A 96 -7.15 13.70 -17.61
CA LEU A 96 -8.25 12.83 -17.99
C LEU A 96 -7.75 11.43 -18.40
N ASP A 97 -6.65 11.36 -19.14
CA ASP A 97 -6.03 10.08 -19.53
C ASP A 97 -5.50 9.31 -18.29
N GLU A 98 -4.93 10.00 -17.30
CA GLU A 98 -4.56 9.41 -16.02
C GLU A 98 -5.77 8.84 -15.25
N TYR A 99 -6.87 9.59 -15.23
CA TYR A 99 -8.13 9.13 -14.65
C TYR A 99 -8.68 7.91 -15.39
N LEU A 100 -8.74 7.97 -16.73
CA LEU A 100 -9.23 6.88 -17.57
C LEU A 100 -8.37 5.62 -17.47
N ASN A 101 -7.05 5.76 -17.32
CA ASN A 101 -6.16 4.64 -17.07
C ASN A 101 -6.46 3.98 -15.71
N SER A 102 -6.77 4.78 -14.68
CA SER A 102 -7.18 4.25 -13.37
C SER A 102 -8.52 3.50 -13.45
N VAL A 103 -9.49 4.02 -14.21
CA VAL A 103 -10.77 3.35 -14.45
C VAL A 103 -10.55 2.04 -15.23
N ARG A 104 -9.72 2.06 -16.27
CA ARG A 104 -9.39 0.87 -17.07
C ARG A 104 -8.67 -0.21 -16.28
N GLU A 105 -7.83 0.17 -15.32
CA GLU A 105 -7.22 -0.78 -14.39
C GLU A 105 -8.27 -1.47 -13.51
N VAL A 106 -9.28 -0.74 -13.07
CA VAL A 106 -10.42 -1.32 -12.33
C VAL A 106 -11.20 -2.28 -13.22
N GLU A 107 -11.45 -1.91 -14.49
CA GLU A 107 -12.11 -2.81 -15.46
C GLU A 107 -11.33 -4.10 -15.69
N LEU A 108 -10.01 -4.00 -15.93
CA LEU A 108 -9.15 -5.17 -16.10
C LEU A 108 -9.17 -6.08 -14.88
N ARG A 109 -9.21 -5.52 -13.67
CA ARG A 109 -9.34 -6.29 -12.44
C ARG A 109 -10.69 -6.97 -12.33
N LEU A 110 -11.77 -6.28 -12.71
CA LEU A 110 -13.12 -6.86 -12.76
C LEU A 110 -13.20 -7.97 -13.83
N GLU A 111 -12.60 -7.75 -14.99
CA GLU A 111 -12.55 -8.73 -16.07
C GLU A 111 -11.71 -9.97 -15.69
N LEU A 112 -10.54 -9.77 -15.08
CA LEU A 112 -9.72 -10.87 -14.55
C LEU A 112 -10.46 -11.62 -13.46
N ALA A 113 -11.14 -10.93 -12.54
CA ALA A 113 -11.96 -11.57 -11.52
C ALA A 113 -13.11 -12.40 -12.12
N SER A 114 -13.65 -11.97 -13.26
CA SER A 114 -14.75 -12.69 -13.95
C SER A 114 -14.27 -13.89 -14.80
N LYS A 115 -13.02 -13.86 -15.25
CA LYS A 115 -12.43 -14.95 -16.08
C LYS A 115 -11.84 -16.08 -15.24
N HIS A 116 -11.65 -15.87 -13.94
CA HIS A 116 -11.20 -16.92 -13.05
C HIS A 116 -12.36 -17.84 -12.70
N GLY A 117 -12.68 -18.76 -13.62
CA GLY A 117 -13.35 -19.99 -13.27
C GLY A 117 -12.60 -20.74 -12.15
N GLU A 118 -13.08 -21.90 -11.73
CA GLU A 118 -12.43 -22.70 -10.68
C GLU A 118 -10.91 -22.74 -10.90
N LEU A 119 -10.19 -22.11 -9.99
CA LEU A 119 -8.74 -22.05 -10.05
C LEU A 119 -8.18 -23.44 -9.76
N GLN A 120 -7.38 -24.00 -10.65
CA GLN A 120 -6.74 -25.29 -10.48
C GLN A 120 -5.52 -25.17 -9.55
N GLY A 121 -5.41 -26.08 -8.59
CA GLY A 121 -4.30 -26.16 -7.64
C GLY A 121 -4.74 -26.17 -6.18
N TRP A 122 -3.80 -26.39 -5.26
CA TRP A 122 -4.07 -26.31 -3.82
C TRP A 122 -4.49 -24.90 -3.46
N ARG A 123 -5.65 -24.81 -2.81
CA ARG A 123 -6.13 -23.56 -2.22
C ARG A 123 -6.59 -23.87 -0.80
N PRO A 124 -6.24 -22.98 0.13
CA PRO A 124 -6.95 -23.03 1.39
C PRO A 124 -8.44 -22.91 1.07
N ASN A 125 -9.27 -23.73 1.71
CA ASN A 125 -10.71 -23.57 1.65
C ASN A 125 -11.01 -22.17 2.16
N LEU A 126 -11.25 -21.23 1.24
CA LEU A 126 -11.59 -19.85 1.54
C LEU A 126 -13.06 -19.80 2.00
N ASN A 127 -13.37 -20.51 3.08
CA ASN A 127 -14.59 -20.25 3.79
C ASN A 127 -14.54 -18.80 4.21
N LYS A 128 -15.52 -18.01 3.76
CA LYS A 128 -15.70 -16.64 4.25
C LYS A 128 -15.56 -16.69 5.77
N PRO A 129 -14.54 -16.06 6.33
CA PRO A 129 -14.34 -16.11 7.77
C PRO A 129 -15.61 -15.55 8.43
N ASN A 130 -16.01 -16.13 9.55
CA ASN A 130 -17.14 -15.63 10.33
C ASN A 130 -16.75 -14.34 11.07
N VAL A 131 -16.37 -13.34 10.27
CA VAL A 131 -15.97 -12.00 10.73
C VAL A 131 -17.05 -11.04 10.24
N PRO A 132 -17.68 -10.27 11.14
CA PRO A 132 -18.69 -9.31 10.74
C PRO A 132 -18.10 -8.27 9.80
N ARG A 133 -18.88 -7.91 8.78
CA ARG A 133 -18.54 -6.78 7.91
C ARG A 133 -18.45 -5.50 8.76
N PRO A 134 -17.39 -4.67 8.59
CA PRO A 134 -17.31 -3.39 9.25
C PRO A 134 -18.52 -2.48 8.94
N PRO A 135 -18.89 -1.57 9.86
CA PRO A 135 -19.89 -0.54 9.58
C PRO A 135 -19.48 0.34 8.39
N ASP A 136 -20.47 0.90 7.70
CA ASP A 136 -20.22 1.86 6.63
C ASP A 136 -19.60 3.16 7.17
N GLY A 137 -18.82 3.82 6.32
CA GLY A 137 -18.11 5.05 6.65
C GLY A 137 -16.67 4.84 7.11
N ILE A 138 -16.04 5.94 7.50
CA ILE A 138 -14.68 5.97 8.06
C ILE A 138 -14.82 6.16 9.57
N PRO A 139 -14.24 5.27 10.40
CA PRO A 139 -14.22 5.47 11.84
C PRO A 139 -13.64 6.83 12.22
N GLN A 140 -14.32 7.56 13.10
CA GLN A 140 -13.87 8.90 13.50
C GLN A 140 -12.68 8.85 14.46
N ASN A 141 -12.54 7.76 15.23
CA ASN A 141 -11.33 7.50 16.00
C ASN A 141 -10.23 7.02 15.06
N LEU A 142 -9.15 7.80 14.96
CA LEU A 142 -8.02 7.49 14.07
C LEU A 142 -7.33 6.16 14.41
N ALA A 143 -7.16 5.88 15.71
CA ALA A 143 -6.52 4.63 16.14
C ALA A 143 -7.37 3.41 15.76
N ASP A 144 -8.69 3.49 15.94
CA ASP A 144 -9.62 2.44 15.53
C ASP A 144 -9.63 2.25 14.02
N HIS A 145 -9.60 3.35 13.25
CA HIS A 145 -9.51 3.28 11.79
C HIS A 145 -8.24 2.58 11.34
N MET A 146 -7.09 2.99 11.82
CA MET A 146 -5.80 2.38 11.47
C MET A 146 -5.77 0.89 11.85
N ARG A 147 -6.25 0.57 13.04
CA ARG A 147 -6.31 -0.82 13.53
C ARG A 147 -7.21 -1.69 12.65
N LEU A 148 -8.38 -1.20 12.28
CA LEU A 148 -9.31 -1.91 11.42
C LEU A 148 -8.74 -2.14 10.02
N MET A 149 -8.00 -1.17 9.46
CA MET A 149 -7.31 -1.36 8.18
C MET A 149 -6.19 -2.39 8.28
N CYS A 150 -5.47 -2.46 9.41
CA CYS A 150 -4.51 -3.53 9.67
C CYS A 150 -5.19 -4.91 9.76
N ASP A 151 -6.35 -4.99 10.41
CA ASP A 151 -7.12 -6.24 10.51
C ASP A 151 -7.59 -6.72 9.14
N ILE A 152 -8.05 -5.82 8.27
CA ILE A 152 -8.46 -6.14 6.89
C ILE A 152 -7.25 -6.66 6.08
N LEU A 153 -6.08 -6.04 6.22
CA LEU A 153 -4.84 -6.51 5.60
C LEU A 153 -4.52 -7.94 6.04
N VAL A 154 -4.50 -8.20 7.34
CA VAL A 154 -4.23 -9.54 7.90
C VAL A 154 -5.25 -10.56 7.37
N LEU A 155 -6.54 -10.19 7.39
CA LEU A 155 -7.61 -11.04 6.90
C LEU A 155 -7.47 -11.36 5.40
N ALA A 156 -7.04 -10.40 4.60
CA ALA A 156 -6.79 -10.59 3.16
C ALA A 156 -5.68 -11.61 2.89
N PHE A 157 -4.61 -11.61 3.69
CA PHE A 157 -3.55 -12.61 3.61
C PHE A 157 -4.01 -13.97 4.17
N GLN A 158 -4.67 -13.98 5.33
CA GLN A 158 -5.19 -15.20 5.95
C GLN A 158 -6.13 -16.00 5.03
N THR A 159 -6.88 -15.28 4.19
CA THR A 159 -7.82 -15.90 3.24
C THR A 159 -7.24 -16.08 1.84
N ASP A 160 -5.96 -15.76 1.62
CA ASP A 160 -5.31 -15.73 0.30
C ASP A 160 -6.12 -14.94 -0.76
N ALA A 161 -6.94 -13.98 -0.31
CA ALA A 161 -7.72 -13.13 -1.19
C ALA A 161 -6.83 -12.16 -1.99
N THR A 162 -5.68 -11.80 -1.44
CA THR A 162 -4.58 -11.12 -2.13
C THR A 162 -3.23 -11.54 -1.51
N ARG A 163 -2.15 -11.44 -2.30
CA ARG A 163 -0.77 -11.65 -1.85
C ARG A 163 0.05 -10.38 -1.88
N VAL A 164 -0.54 -9.27 -2.29
CA VAL A 164 0.13 -7.97 -2.40
C VAL A 164 -0.73 -6.90 -1.75
N CYS A 165 -0.18 -6.24 -0.73
CA CYS A 165 -0.86 -5.15 -0.05
C CYS A 165 0.09 -3.98 0.17
N THR A 166 -0.45 -2.77 0.07
CA THR A 166 0.18 -1.57 0.60
C THR A 166 -0.79 -0.88 1.55
N LEU A 167 -0.28 -0.40 2.69
CA LEU A 167 -1.05 0.35 3.66
C LEU A 167 -0.32 1.67 3.96
N LYS A 168 -0.92 2.78 3.58
CA LYS A 168 -0.41 4.11 3.87
C LYS A 168 -1.12 4.66 5.11
N LEU A 169 -0.40 4.76 6.22
CA LEU A 169 -0.97 5.19 7.50
C LEU A 169 -1.26 6.69 7.52
N ASN A 170 -0.39 7.50 6.90
CA ASN A 170 -0.58 8.94 6.76
C ASN A 170 0.09 9.48 5.49
N ASN A 171 -0.29 10.67 5.07
CA ASN A 171 0.36 11.39 3.98
C ASN A 171 1.66 12.09 4.44
N ASP A 172 2.53 12.45 3.52
CA ASP A 172 3.74 13.21 3.86
C ASP A 172 3.40 14.62 4.36
N HIS A 173 2.37 15.25 3.78
CA HIS A 173 1.78 16.50 4.26
C HIS A 173 0.49 16.21 5.05
N SER A 174 0.62 15.42 6.11
CA SER A 174 -0.50 15.00 6.93
C SER A 174 -0.88 16.07 7.95
N TYR A 175 -2.15 16.39 8.01
CA TYR A 175 -2.73 17.21 9.07
C TYR A 175 -3.43 16.38 10.16
N LEU A 176 -3.23 15.06 10.15
CA LEU A 176 -3.77 14.18 11.17
C LEU A 176 -3.25 14.56 12.55
N GLN A 177 -4.15 14.63 13.49
CA GLN A 177 -3.90 14.79 14.92
C GLN A 177 -4.10 13.44 15.63
N PHE A 178 -3.48 13.29 16.79
CA PHE A 178 -3.50 12.04 17.55
C PHE A 178 -4.04 12.26 18.97
N PRO A 179 -5.34 12.58 19.13
CA PRO A 179 -5.92 12.89 20.44
C PRO A 179 -5.77 11.76 21.45
N HIS A 180 -5.78 10.49 20.99
CA HIS A 180 -5.55 9.32 21.83
C HIS A 180 -4.13 9.24 22.43
N LEU A 181 -3.19 10.02 21.89
CA LEU A 181 -1.83 10.19 22.40
C LEU A 181 -1.63 11.54 23.13
N ASN A 182 -2.67 12.35 23.24
CA ASN A 182 -2.65 13.74 23.68
C ASN A 182 -1.75 14.62 22.79
N VAL A 183 -1.78 14.39 21.47
CA VAL A 183 -1.05 15.17 20.45
C VAL A 183 -2.07 15.86 19.54
N GLU A 184 -2.18 17.17 19.68
CA GLU A 184 -3.15 18.01 18.97
C GLU A 184 -2.54 18.75 17.76
N VAL A 185 -1.23 18.72 17.63
CA VAL A 185 -0.51 19.30 16.48
C VAL A 185 -0.58 18.34 15.30
N GLY A 186 -0.84 18.87 14.09
CA GLY A 186 -0.87 18.07 12.87
C GLY A 186 0.48 17.40 12.60
N HIS A 187 0.47 16.16 12.11
CA HIS A 187 1.68 15.33 11.94
C HIS A 187 2.80 16.04 11.17
N HIS A 188 2.47 16.71 10.05
CA HIS A 188 3.46 17.42 9.25
C HIS A 188 4.09 18.60 10.03
N GLU A 189 3.26 19.39 10.69
CA GLU A 189 3.73 20.50 11.51
C GLU A 189 4.57 20.01 12.69
N LEU A 190 4.16 18.92 13.32
CA LEU A 190 4.89 18.28 14.41
C LEU A 190 6.30 17.85 13.96
N SER A 191 6.47 17.37 12.73
CA SER A 191 7.77 16.99 12.18
C SER A 191 8.72 18.19 12.05
N HIS A 192 8.20 19.39 11.83
CA HIS A 192 8.98 20.63 11.70
C HIS A 192 9.23 21.36 13.02
N SER A 193 8.39 21.13 14.04
CA SER A 193 8.42 21.91 15.29
C SER A 193 9.71 21.80 16.07
N ASP A 194 10.52 20.82 15.76
CA ASP A 194 11.68 20.42 16.58
C ASP A 194 13.04 20.65 15.92
N ARG A 195 13.10 21.30 14.77
CA ARG A 195 14.36 21.63 14.03
C ARG A 195 15.40 20.50 14.05
N GLY A 196 14.92 19.24 13.91
CA GLY A 196 15.77 18.03 13.91
C GLY A 196 16.00 17.42 15.30
N ARG A 197 15.37 17.93 16.36
CA ARG A 197 15.31 17.24 17.67
C ARG A 197 14.03 16.43 17.75
N MET A 198 14.11 15.21 18.29
CA MET A 198 12.91 14.40 18.51
C MET A 198 12.13 14.94 19.71
N SER A 199 10.99 15.58 19.46
CA SER A 199 10.06 15.93 20.53
C SER A 199 9.43 14.67 21.13
N PRO A 200 9.03 14.68 22.40
CA PRO A 200 8.29 13.58 22.98
C PRO A 200 7.02 13.21 22.20
N ASP A 201 6.33 14.20 21.65
CA ASP A 201 5.12 13.96 20.88
C ASP A 201 5.40 13.36 19.50
N TRP A 202 6.48 13.78 18.84
CA TRP A 202 6.95 13.13 17.61
C TRP A 202 7.29 11.66 17.85
N LEU A 203 7.98 11.37 18.94
CA LEU A 203 8.33 10.01 19.32
C LEU A 203 7.09 9.15 19.58
N LYS A 204 6.08 9.66 20.32
CA LYS A 204 4.82 8.94 20.58
C LYS A 204 4.11 8.57 19.26
N VAL A 205 4.04 9.51 18.30
CA VAL A 205 3.37 9.26 17.02
C VAL A 205 4.12 8.23 16.19
N ASN A 206 5.45 8.33 16.10
CA ASN A 206 6.24 7.34 15.37
C ASN A 206 6.19 5.95 16.03
N GLN A 207 6.20 5.88 17.36
CA GLN A 207 5.99 4.65 18.09
C GLN A 207 4.62 4.04 17.79
N PHE A 208 3.57 4.84 17.77
CA PHE A 208 2.22 4.38 17.43
C PHE A 208 2.16 3.78 16.00
N PHE A 209 2.80 4.40 15.01
CA PHE A 209 2.88 3.82 13.66
C PHE A 209 3.64 2.50 13.65
N LEU A 210 4.77 2.43 14.35
CA LEU A 210 5.56 1.20 14.45
C LEU A 210 4.79 0.08 15.17
N GLU A 211 3.95 0.43 16.15
CA GLU A 211 3.06 -0.51 16.83
C GLU A 211 1.99 -1.10 15.90
N GLN A 212 1.48 -0.33 14.91
CA GLN A 212 0.59 -0.87 13.88
C GLN A 212 1.32 -1.89 12.99
N PHE A 213 2.54 -1.59 12.58
CA PHE A 213 3.38 -2.51 11.81
C PHE A 213 3.67 -3.80 12.59
N ALA A 214 4.10 -3.66 13.84
CA ALA A 214 4.36 -4.80 14.73
C ALA A 214 3.08 -5.62 15.01
N TYR A 215 1.92 -4.96 15.05
CA TYR A 215 0.64 -5.66 15.18
C TYR A 215 0.37 -6.56 13.96
N ILE A 216 0.51 -6.05 12.74
CA ILE A 216 0.37 -6.85 11.52
C ILE A 216 1.31 -8.05 11.56
N ALA A 217 2.59 -7.83 11.89
CA ALA A 217 3.58 -8.89 11.97
C ALA A 217 3.18 -9.99 12.96
N ARG A 218 2.80 -9.62 14.19
CA ARG A 218 2.33 -10.60 15.20
C ARG A 218 1.09 -11.35 14.78
N ARG A 219 0.16 -10.70 14.10
CA ARG A 219 -1.06 -11.34 13.61
C ARG A 219 -0.77 -12.35 12.51
N LEU A 220 0.14 -12.03 11.58
CA LEU A 220 0.57 -12.97 10.53
C LEU A 220 1.40 -14.12 11.10
N ASP A 221 2.20 -13.87 12.12
CA ASP A 221 2.98 -14.90 12.83
C ASP A 221 2.08 -15.92 13.55
N ALA A 222 0.91 -15.50 13.99
CA ALA A 222 -0.07 -16.39 14.63
C ALA A 222 -0.86 -17.28 13.63
N ILE A 223 -0.71 -17.07 12.32
CA ILE A 223 -1.41 -17.82 11.28
C ILE A 223 -0.48 -18.94 10.77
N GLN A 224 -0.89 -20.19 10.96
CA GLN A 224 -0.12 -21.35 10.50
C GLN A 224 -0.39 -21.66 9.03
N GLU A 225 0.68 -21.87 8.26
CA GLU A 225 0.68 -22.27 6.85
C GLU A 225 1.60 -23.51 6.68
N GLY A 226 1.10 -24.68 6.99
CA GLY A 226 1.88 -25.90 7.03
C GLY A 226 2.90 -25.89 8.19
N GLU A 227 4.18 -26.04 7.88
CA GLU A 227 5.28 -26.01 8.85
C GLU A 227 5.77 -24.59 9.18
N ARG A 228 5.22 -23.58 8.52
CA ARG A 228 5.60 -22.15 8.64
C ARG A 228 4.41 -21.31 9.08
N THR A 229 4.69 -20.07 9.41
CA THR A 229 3.65 -19.08 9.62
C THR A 229 3.42 -18.24 8.36
N ALA A 230 2.30 -17.53 8.29
CA ALA A 230 2.06 -16.57 7.21
C ALA A 230 3.13 -15.46 7.20
N LEU A 231 3.71 -15.13 8.36
CA LEU A 231 4.83 -14.19 8.45
C LEU A 231 6.11 -14.78 7.83
N ASP A 232 6.43 -16.05 8.09
CA ASP A 232 7.57 -16.73 7.49
C ASP A 232 7.49 -16.72 5.96
N ASN A 233 6.28 -16.79 5.43
CA ASN A 233 6.02 -16.79 3.98
C ASN A 233 5.86 -15.40 3.39
N SER A 234 5.83 -14.35 4.22
CA SER A 234 5.65 -12.96 3.80
C SER A 234 6.93 -12.12 3.92
N ALA A 235 6.91 -10.96 3.27
CA ALA A 235 7.88 -9.89 3.49
C ALA A 235 7.09 -8.59 3.78
N LEU A 236 7.19 -8.09 4.99
CA LEU A 236 6.61 -6.83 5.41
C LEU A 236 7.70 -5.77 5.41
N ILE A 237 7.44 -4.65 4.74
CA ILE A 237 8.38 -3.53 4.67
C ILE A 237 7.72 -2.32 5.33
N TYR A 238 8.40 -1.75 6.33
CA TYR A 238 8.01 -0.49 6.96
C TYR A 238 9.07 0.56 6.68
N LEU A 239 8.65 1.69 6.17
CA LEU A 239 9.55 2.80 5.83
C LEU A 239 8.82 4.15 5.87
N SER A 240 9.59 5.22 5.90
CA SER A 240 9.15 6.60 5.72
C SER A 240 9.84 7.21 4.50
N SER A 241 9.26 8.26 3.92
CA SER A 241 9.85 9.00 2.79
C SER A 241 10.96 9.94 3.21
N MET A 242 11.01 10.33 4.49
CA MET A 242 11.99 11.28 5.06
C MET A 242 12.38 10.87 6.47
N GLN A 243 13.63 11.14 6.83
CA GLN A 243 14.13 10.85 8.19
C GLN A 243 13.73 11.93 9.19
N THR A 244 13.76 13.18 8.78
CA THR A 244 13.52 14.33 9.65
C THR A 244 12.61 15.37 9.00
N GLY A 245 12.04 16.27 9.80
CA GLY A 245 11.33 17.45 9.31
C GLY A 245 12.19 18.44 8.49
N GLY A 246 13.51 18.24 8.46
CA GLY A 246 14.41 18.93 7.54
C GLY A 246 14.39 18.43 6.10
N HIS A 247 13.49 17.49 5.80
CA HIS A 247 13.32 16.85 4.49
C HIS A 247 14.54 16.02 4.04
N ASP A 248 15.24 15.42 5.00
CA ASP A 248 16.37 14.54 4.70
C ASP A 248 15.84 13.16 4.25
N ALA A 249 16.13 12.81 3.01
CA ALA A 249 15.81 11.53 2.40
C ALA A 249 17.04 10.60 2.26
N ASN A 250 18.19 10.96 2.82
CA ASN A 250 19.43 10.22 2.57
C ASN A 250 19.65 9.03 3.50
N ASN A 251 19.12 9.03 4.71
CA ASN A 251 19.36 7.99 5.71
C ASN A 251 18.03 7.41 6.22
N LEU A 252 17.23 6.87 5.31
CA LEU A 252 15.93 6.32 5.66
C LEU A 252 16.08 4.98 6.38
N PRO A 253 15.59 4.85 7.63
CA PRO A 253 15.45 3.55 8.24
C PRO A 253 14.39 2.73 7.49
N CYS A 254 14.72 1.50 7.18
CA CYS A 254 13.80 0.54 6.58
C CYS A 254 13.79 -0.71 7.44
N VAL A 255 12.62 -1.15 7.86
CA VAL A 255 12.45 -2.38 8.64
C VAL A 255 11.78 -3.42 7.77
N ILE A 256 12.43 -4.57 7.60
CA ILE A 256 11.86 -5.72 6.88
C ILE A 256 11.65 -6.85 7.88
N VAL A 257 10.43 -7.37 7.92
CA VAL A 257 10.03 -8.47 8.81
C VAL A 257 9.37 -9.56 7.98
N GLY A 258 9.67 -10.81 8.33
CA GLY A 258 9.18 -12.01 7.64
C GLY A 258 10.27 -12.72 6.86
N GLY A 259 10.00 -13.97 6.53
CA GLY A 259 10.97 -14.88 5.91
C GLY A 259 10.96 -14.89 4.36
N GLY A 260 9.96 -14.26 3.72
CA GLY A 260 9.78 -14.32 2.27
C GLY A 260 9.75 -15.74 1.70
N GLY A 261 9.19 -16.69 2.45
CA GLY A 261 9.21 -18.12 2.08
C GLY A 261 10.60 -18.75 2.17
N GLY A 262 11.47 -18.25 3.05
CA GLY A 262 12.86 -18.69 3.24
C GLY A 262 13.88 -17.99 2.35
N ARG A 263 13.48 -16.91 1.67
CA ARG A 263 14.36 -16.12 0.78
C ARG A 263 14.97 -14.91 1.49
N LEU A 264 14.43 -14.52 2.63
CA LEU A 264 14.91 -13.39 3.43
C LEU A 264 15.49 -13.89 4.76
N GLN A 265 16.63 -13.32 5.13
CA GLN A 265 17.29 -13.62 6.40
C GLN A 265 17.05 -12.45 7.36
N GLY A 266 16.35 -12.72 8.46
CA GLY A 266 16.12 -11.76 9.53
C GLY A 266 17.24 -11.70 10.57
N GLY A 267 17.03 -10.88 11.63
CA GLY A 267 17.92 -10.81 12.80
C GLY A 267 19.24 -10.09 12.55
N ARG A 268 19.32 -9.22 11.53
CA ARG A 268 20.55 -8.49 11.16
C ARG A 268 20.27 -7.03 10.83
N VAL A 269 21.30 -6.22 10.88
CA VAL A 269 21.30 -4.83 10.43
C VAL A 269 22.22 -4.73 9.24
N LEU A 270 21.72 -4.15 8.13
CA LEU A 270 22.50 -3.83 6.95
C LEU A 270 22.65 -2.31 6.89
N ASP A 271 23.89 -1.81 7.00
CA ASP A 271 24.18 -0.38 6.97
C ASP A 271 24.82 0.00 5.64
N TYR A 272 24.05 0.74 4.84
CA TYR A 272 24.50 1.25 3.54
C TYR A 272 24.83 2.75 3.57
N ALA A 273 24.78 3.42 4.72
CA ALA A 273 24.93 4.88 4.81
C ALA A 273 26.23 5.41 4.18
N ASN A 274 27.32 4.64 4.29
CA ASN A 274 28.63 4.97 3.72
C ASN A 274 29.02 4.11 2.52
N GLY A 275 28.09 3.28 2.02
CA GLY A 275 28.32 2.40 0.88
C GLY A 275 28.25 3.13 -0.46
N PRO A 276 28.85 2.54 -1.51
CA PRO A 276 28.80 3.10 -2.87
C PRO A 276 27.38 3.05 -3.45
N ASN A 277 26.59 2.04 -3.11
CA ASN A 277 25.19 1.89 -3.49
C ASN A 277 24.32 1.88 -2.23
N ARG A 278 23.44 2.87 -2.10
CA ARG A 278 22.50 3.03 -0.99
C ARG A 278 21.11 3.47 -1.45
N LYS A 279 20.80 3.22 -2.73
CA LYS A 279 19.54 3.64 -3.31
C LYS A 279 18.39 2.76 -2.83
N MET A 280 17.25 3.36 -2.53
CA MET A 280 16.04 2.60 -2.21
C MET A 280 15.58 1.74 -3.39
N CYS A 281 15.76 2.22 -4.63
CA CYS A 281 15.42 1.44 -5.81
C CYS A 281 16.29 0.18 -5.96
N SER A 282 17.53 0.19 -5.45
CA SER A 282 18.38 -1.01 -5.38
C SER A 282 17.84 -2.05 -4.39
N LEU A 283 17.29 -1.60 -3.25
CA LEU A 283 16.59 -2.48 -2.33
C LEU A 283 15.38 -3.12 -3.01
N TYR A 284 14.57 -2.35 -3.74
CA TYR A 284 13.42 -2.89 -4.45
C TYR A 284 13.82 -3.88 -5.55
N LEU A 285 14.89 -3.62 -6.31
CA LEU A 285 15.44 -4.59 -7.28
C LEU A 285 15.83 -5.91 -6.59
N SER A 286 16.55 -5.83 -5.46
CA SER A 286 16.95 -7.02 -4.70
C SER A 286 15.74 -7.82 -4.21
N LEU A 287 14.71 -7.15 -3.68
CA LEU A 287 13.49 -7.80 -3.21
C LEU A 287 12.67 -8.40 -4.37
N LEU A 288 12.57 -7.70 -5.50
CA LEU A 288 11.88 -8.22 -6.69
C LEU A 288 12.56 -9.49 -7.21
N ASP A 289 13.90 -9.53 -7.26
CA ASP A 289 14.64 -10.73 -7.67
C ASP A 289 14.40 -11.90 -6.71
N LYS A 290 14.39 -11.65 -5.37
CA LYS A 290 14.03 -12.65 -4.36
C LYS A 290 12.66 -13.28 -4.61
N PHE A 291 11.72 -12.51 -5.14
CA PHE A 291 10.38 -12.98 -5.50
C PHE A 291 10.27 -13.45 -6.96
N GLY A 292 11.39 -13.62 -7.67
CA GLY A 292 11.43 -14.18 -9.03
C GLY A 292 11.07 -13.17 -10.13
N ILE A 293 11.00 -11.89 -9.82
CA ILE A 293 10.73 -10.81 -10.77
C ILE A 293 12.05 -10.13 -11.12
N ARG A 294 12.64 -10.54 -12.23
CA ARG A 294 13.93 -10.02 -12.69
C ARG A 294 13.76 -8.82 -13.57
N LEU A 295 14.33 -7.70 -13.16
CA LEU A 295 14.38 -6.46 -13.91
C LEU A 295 15.84 -6.03 -14.07
N GLU A 296 16.17 -5.42 -15.21
CA GLU A 296 17.51 -4.84 -15.44
C GLU A 296 17.66 -3.51 -14.68
N GLU A 297 16.57 -2.78 -14.51
CA GLU A 297 16.54 -1.49 -13.82
C GLU A 297 15.20 -1.26 -13.10
N PHE A 298 15.23 -0.44 -12.04
CA PHE A 298 14.05 0.05 -11.37
C PHE A 298 14.31 1.46 -10.84
N GLY A 299 13.49 2.44 -11.27
CA GLY A 299 13.64 3.84 -10.90
C GLY A 299 15.01 4.39 -11.28
N ASP A 300 15.81 4.79 -10.30
CA ASP A 300 17.15 5.35 -10.49
C ASP A 300 18.28 4.33 -10.31
N SER A 301 17.97 3.04 -10.29
CA SER A 301 18.95 2.00 -10.05
C SER A 301 18.88 0.83 -11.05
N ASN A 302 20.06 0.35 -11.42
CA ASN A 302 20.31 -0.86 -12.20
C ASN A 302 21.21 -1.85 -11.44
N GLU A 303 21.39 -1.65 -10.13
CA GLU A 303 22.22 -2.50 -9.27
C GLU A 303 21.41 -2.98 -8.07
N HIS A 304 21.67 -4.22 -7.64
CA HIS A 304 21.13 -4.77 -6.40
C HIS A 304 21.93 -4.28 -5.19
N LEU A 305 21.29 -4.21 -4.03
CA LEU A 305 22.00 -4.07 -2.76
C LEU A 305 22.64 -5.39 -2.37
N ALA A 306 23.90 -5.32 -1.95
CA ALA A 306 24.60 -6.48 -1.41
C ALA A 306 23.90 -7.01 -0.15
N GLU A 307 23.90 -8.32 0.03
CA GLU A 307 23.41 -9.01 1.23
C GLU A 307 21.89 -8.94 1.50
N VAL A 308 21.09 -8.32 0.64
CA VAL A 308 19.61 -8.34 0.79
C VAL A 308 19.03 -9.70 0.43
#